data_1f8685b7056288f7de4fc0684249461d
#
_entry.id   1f8685b7056288f7de4fc0684249461d
#
_cell.length_a   1.000
_cell.length_b   1.000
_cell.length_c   1.000
_cell.angle_alpha   90.00
_cell.angle_beta   90.00
_cell.angle_gamma   90.00
#
_symmetry.space_group_name_H-M   'P 1'
#
loop_
_entity.id
_entity.type
_entity.pdbx_description
1 polymer ?
#
loop_
_entity_poly.entity_id
_entity_poly.type
_entity_poly.pdbx_seq_one_letter_code
_entity_poly.pdbx_strand_id
1 'polypeptide(L)' 'MEKDHYIEWLELVTDTEKIKVELYPEQEASARFPYVQGSKIYAYCNKHGLWVKEVE' A
#
# COMPACT_ATOMS: atom_id res chain seq x y z
N MET A 1 8.43 8.83 6.51
CA MET A 1 7.55 8.36 7.60
C MET A 1 8.33 8.33 8.91
N GLU A 2 7.63 8.33 10.00
CA GLU A 2 8.25 8.31 11.31
C GLU A 2 8.53 6.88 11.77
N LYS A 3 9.48 6.74 12.70
CA LYS A 3 9.88 5.46 13.23
C LYS A 3 8.77 4.68 13.92
N ASP A 4 7.89 5.41 14.63
CA ASP A 4 6.78 4.82 15.40
C ASP A 4 5.44 4.92 14.69
N HIS A 5 5.40 5.56 13.53
CA HIS A 5 4.17 5.78 12.78
C HIS A 5 4.49 5.72 11.29
N TYR A 6 4.23 4.59 10.67
CA TYR A 6 4.60 4.39 9.27
C TYR A 6 3.67 3.39 8.61
N ILE A 7 3.65 3.43 7.29
CA ILE A 7 2.91 2.45 6.49
C ILE A 7 3.81 1.23 6.33
N GLU A 8 3.35 0.08 6.81
CA GLU A 8 4.14 -1.14 6.81
C GLU A 8 4.21 -1.79 5.43
N TRP A 9 3.14 -1.68 4.66
CA TRP A 9 3.13 -2.24 3.30
C TRP A 9 2.02 -1.61 2.46
N LEU A 10 2.20 -1.72 1.15
CA LEU A 10 1.20 -1.36 0.15
C LEU A 10 0.97 -2.59 -0.72
N GLU A 11 -0.28 -2.81 -1.13
CA GLU A 11 -0.62 -3.96 -1.96
C GLU A 11 -1.62 -3.58 -3.04
N LEU A 12 -1.27 -3.90 -4.29
CA LEU A 12 -2.20 -3.78 -5.40
C LEU A 12 -2.88 -5.13 -5.62
N VAL A 13 -4.20 -5.12 -5.64
CA VAL A 13 -5.00 -6.33 -5.86
C VAL A 13 -5.83 -6.15 -7.13
N THR A 14 -5.61 -7.05 -8.08
CA THR A 14 -6.39 -7.11 -9.32
C THR A 14 -7.18 -8.41 -9.35
N ASP A 15 -7.93 -8.63 -10.43
CA ASP A 15 -8.69 -9.88 -10.58
C ASP A 15 -7.80 -11.12 -10.66
N THR A 16 -6.56 -10.96 -11.10
CA THR A 16 -5.67 -12.07 -11.39
C THR A 16 -4.40 -12.12 -10.57
N GLU A 17 -4.05 -11.04 -9.86
CA GLU A 17 -2.78 -11.00 -9.13
C GLU A 17 -2.82 -10.06 -7.94
N LYS A 18 -1.83 -10.24 -7.07
CA LYS A 18 -1.59 -9.37 -5.92
C LYS A 18 -0.11 -9.01 -5.92
N ILE A 19 0.19 -7.72 -5.79
CA ILE A 19 1.56 -7.22 -5.72
C ILE A 19 1.72 -6.47 -4.42
N LYS A 20 2.53 -7.01 -3.51
CA LYS A 20 2.76 -6.42 -2.21
C LYS A 20 4.18 -5.86 -2.11
N VAL A 21 4.28 -4.64 -1.62
CA VAL A 21 5.56 -3.98 -1.36
C VAL A 21 5.65 -3.66 0.13
N GLU A 22 6.66 -4.19 0.78
CA GLU A 22 6.91 -3.89 2.19
C GLU A 22 7.73 -2.62 2.32
N LEU A 23 7.37 -1.79 3.28
CA LEU A 23 8.04 -0.53 3.57
C LEU A 23 8.64 -0.58 4.96
N TYR A 24 9.59 0.29 5.21
CA TYR A 24 10.29 0.34 6.48
C TYR A 24 10.16 1.71 7.14
N PRO A 25 10.30 1.78 8.48
CA PRO A 25 10.27 3.08 9.17
C PRO A 25 11.31 4.04 8.59
N GLU A 26 10.98 5.33 8.61
CA GLU A 26 11.85 6.39 8.13
C GLU A 26 12.09 6.38 6.62
N GLN A 27 11.46 5.46 5.91
CA GLN A 27 11.50 5.38 4.46
C GLN A 27 10.38 6.24 3.86
N GLU A 28 10.57 6.73 2.65
CA GLU A 28 9.51 7.41 1.93
C GLU A 28 8.38 6.42 1.62
N ALA A 29 7.14 6.83 1.89
CA ALA A 29 5.97 5.98 1.68
C ALA A 29 5.56 6.01 0.20
N SER A 30 6.32 5.35 -0.66
CA SER A 30 5.99 5.30 -2.08
C SER A 30 6.30 3.94 -2.66
N ALA A 31 5.50 3.56 -3.66
CA ALA A 31 5.70 2.35 -4.43
C ALA A 31 5.12 2.57 -5.82
N ARG A 32 5.65 1.83 -6.80
CA ARG A 32 5.15 1.90 -8.16
C ARG A 32 4.40 0.62 -8.48
N PHE A 33 3.19 0.79 -8.98
CA PHE A 33 2.36 -0.32 -9.43
C PHE A 33 1.89 -0.05 -10.85
N PRO A 34 1.61 -1.10 -11.64
CA PRO A 34 0.97 -0.90 -12.93
C PRO A 34 -0.41 -0.29 -12.72
N TYR A 35 -0.82 0.57 -13.63
CA TYR A 35 -2.16 1.14 -13.57
C TYR A 35 -3.17 0.10 -14.10
N VAL A 36 -4.07 -0.32 -13.23
CA VAL A 36 -5.13 -1.27 -13.61
C VAL A 36 -6.45 -0.70 -13.10
N GLN A 37 -7.30 -0.26 -14.02
CA GLN A 37 -8.60 0.29 -13.67
C GLN A 37 -9.46 -0.75 -12.98
N GLY A 38 -10.13 -0.35 -11.91
CA GLY A 38 -10.96 -1.25 -11.13
C GLY A 38 -10.21 -2.07 -10.09
N SER A 39 -8.89 -1.98 -10.04
CA SER A 39 -8.11 -2.65 -9.00
C SER A 39 -8.22 -1.90 -7.68
N LYS A 40 -7.73 -2.50 -6.62
CA LYS A 40 -7.72 -1.89 -5.29
C LYS A 40 -6.30 -1.82 -4.75
N ILE A 41 -6.00 -0.73 -4.06
CA ILE A 41 -4.74 -0.58 -3.37
C ILE A 41 -5.02 -0.56 -1.88
N TYR A 42 -4.37 -1.46 -1.16
CA TYR A 42 -4.44 -1.54 0.28
C TYR A 42 -3.17 -0.97 0.90
N ALA A 43 -3.33 -0.31 2.03
CA ALA A 43 -2.22 0.21 2.80
C ALA A 43 -2.46 -0.15 4.26
N TYR A 44 -1.43 -0.62 4.93
CA TYR A 44 -1.51 -0.90 6.35
C TYR A 44 -0.60 0.02 7.14
N CYS A 45 -1.21 0.83 7.99
CA CYS A 45 -0.50 1.75 8.86
C CYS A 45 -0.46 1.17 10.28
N ASN A 46 0.71 1.16 10.91
CA ASN A 46 0.85 0.57 12.24
C ASN A 46 0.02 1.28 13.33
N LYS A 47 -0.41 2.51 13.10
CA LYS A 47 -1.24 3.27 14.05
C LYS A 47 -2.71 3.32 13.67
N HIS A 48 -3.01 3.35 12.37
CA HIS A 48 -4.37 3.59 11.88
C HIS A 48 -5.04 2.37 11.25
N GLY A 49 -4.31 1.27 11.10
CA GLY A 49 -4.86 0.04 10.56
C GLY A 49 -4.89 -0.02 9.04
N LEU A 50 -5.82 -0.78 8.52
CA LEU A 50 -5.92 -1.07 7.09
C LEU A 50 -6.75 -0.03 6.36
N TRP A 51 -6.23 0.44 5.24
CA TRP A 51 -6.91 1.38 4.35
C TRP A 51 -6.99 0.78 2.96
N VAL A 52 -8.04 1.15 2.23
CA VAL A 52 -8.22 0.69 0.86
C VAL A 52 -8.67 1.86 -0.02
N LYS A 53 -8.15 1.89 -1.25
CA LYS A 53 -8.56 2.85 -2.26
C LYS A 53 -8.76 2.11 -3.57
N GLU A 54 -9.86 2.40 -4.26
CA GLU A 54 -10.13 1.85 -5.57
C GLU A 54 -9.46 2.71 -6.64
N VAL A 55 -8.84 2.05 -7.61
CA VAL A 55 -8.19 2.71 -8.74
C VAL A 55 -9.24 2.96 -9.83
N GLU A 56 -9.43 4.22 -10.15
CA GLU A 56 -10.40 4.64 -11.17
C GLU A 56 -9.79 4.83 -12.54
#